data_4b6386ce75e6cf634ac9a8fbf135e80a
#
_entry.id   4b6386ce75e6cf634ac9a8fbf135e80a
#
_cell.length_a   1.000
_cell.length_b   1.000
_cell.length_c   1.000
_cell.angle_alpha   90.00
_cell.angle_beta   90.00
_cell.angle_gamma   90.00
#
_symmetry.space_group_name_H-M   'P 1'
#
loop_
_entity.id
_entity.type
_entity.pdbx_description
1 polymer ?
#
loop_
_entity_poly.entity_id
_entity_poly.type
_entity_poly.pdbx_seq_one_letter_code
_entity_poly.pdbx_strand_id
1 'polypeptide(L)'
;MITKRNIGLAILFTVITCGIYGIYWMVVVTDDTNKAVNDINGTSGGIAVLLSIVTCGIYGIYWAYKQGEKLDNAKNMRGIPSSNSNILYLVLDILGLSIIAIALMQDSLNKISDYDNFNGNNGYNNGYNNGYNNGYNNGYTNQNGQGYNNVHQNNTGYNGVNYNGNGQDNSQANYNNNQNNNQNNNGQM
;
A
#
# COMPACT_ATOMS: atom_id res chain seq x y z
N MET A 1 10.15 -7.68 6.51
CA MET A 1 10.48 -6.47 5.74
C MET A 1 10.67 -6.86 4.29
N ILE A 2 10.11 -6.10 3.35
CA ILE A 2 10.26 -6.35 1.89
C ILE A 2 11.54 -5.66 1.44
N THR A 3 12.36 -6.36 0.66
CA THR A 3 13.64 -5.81 0.20
C THR A 3 13.49 -5.17 -1.18
N LYS A 4 13.82 -3.88 -1.29
CA LYS A 4 13.88 -3.21 -2.61
C LYS A 4 14.97 -3.82 -3.48
N ARG A 5 14.65 -3.98 -4.77
CA ARG A 5 15.61 -4.49 -5.77
C ARG A 5 15.64 -3.60 -6.98
N ASN A 6 16.83 -3.51 -7.59
CA ASN A 6 17.01 -2.82 -8.86
C ASN A 6 16.51 -3.72 -9.99
N ILE A 7 15.42 -3.31 -10.62
CA ILE A 7 14.74 -4.07 -11.68
C ILE A 7 15.64 -4.24 -12.90
N GLY A 8 16.36 -3.18 -13.29
CA GLY A 8 17.26 -3.22 -14.43
C GLY A 8 18.38 -4.26 -14.28
N LEU A 9 18.99 -4.32 -13.09
CA LEU A 9 20.00 -5.34 -12.77
C LEU A 9 19.38 -6.75 -12.73
N ALA A 10 18.17 -6.90 -12.20
CA ALA A 10 17.50 -8.20 -12.16
C ALA A 10 17.18 -8.73 -13.57
N ILE A 11 16.71 -7.87 -14.47
CA ILE A 11 16.51 -8.21 -15.88
C ILE A 11 17.86 -8.58 -16.53
N LEU A 12 18.88 -7.76 -16.33
CA LEU A 12 20.21 -8.01 -16.90
C LEU A 12 20.76 -9.39 -16.46
N PHE A 13 20.69 -9.68 -15.16
CA PHE A 13 21.13 -10.98 -14.65
C PHE A 13 20.28 -12.14 -15.18
N THR A 14 18.97 -11.95 -15.35
CA THR A 14 18.11 -12.98 -15.95
C THR A 14 18.53 -13.30 -17.38
N VAL A 15 18.85 -12.28 -18.17
CA VAL A 15 19.30 -12.47 -19.56
C VAL A 15 20.69 -13.13 -19.62
N ILE A 16 21.66 -12.63 -18.83
CA ILE A 16 23.05 -13.16 -18.83
C ILE A 16 23.07 -14.62 -18.34
N THR A 17 22.24 -14.99 -17.38
CA THR A 17 22.18 -16.36 -16.84
C THR A 17 21.23 -17.28 -17.59
N CYS A 18 20.76 -16.88 -18.81
CA CYS A 18 19.79 -17.66 -19.59
C CYS A 18 18.55 -18.08 -18.78
N GLY A 19 18.05 -17.20 -17.92
CA GLY A 19 16.83 -17.40 -17.13
C GLY A 19 17.03 -17.99 -15.73
N ILE A 20 18.21 -18.50 -15.37
CA ILE A 20 18.46 -19.08 -14.03
C ILE A 20 18.19 -18.05 -12.93
N TYR A 21 18.65 -16.81 -13.12
CA TYR A 21 18.33 -15.73 -12.17
C TYR A 21 16.83 -15.42 -12.12
N GLY A 22 16.12 -15.55 -13.23
CA GLY A 22 14.65 -15.38 -13.28
C GLY A 22 13.90 -16.35 -12.36
N ILE A 23 14.37 -17.60 -12.28
CA ILE A 23 13.84 -18.60 -11.34
C ILE A 23 14.03 -18.14 -9.89
N TYR A 24 15.23 -17.72 -9.53
CA TYR A 24 15.50 -17.14 -8.21
C TYR A 24 14.61 -15.91 -7.94
N TRP A 25 14.48 -15.04 -8.95
CA TRP A 25 13.67 -13.82 -8.82
C TRP A 25 12.19 -14.13 -8.62
N MET A 26 11.66 -15.15 -9.30
CA MET A 26 10.30 -15.65 -9.07
C MET A 26 10.10 -16.12 -7.61
N VAL A 27 11.06 -16.86 -7.04
CA VAL A 27 11.00 -17.29 -5.64
C VAL A 27 10.87 -16.07 -4.72
N VAL A 28 11.76 -15.12 -4.89
CA VAL A 28 11.85 -13.96 -4.00
C VAL A 28 10.63 -13.05 -4.13
N VAL A 29 10.13 -12.81 -5.35
CA VAL A 29 8.91 -12.03 -5.58
C VAL A 29 7.70 -12.69 -4.92
N THR A 30 7.59 -14.02 -5.01
CA THR A 30 6.51 -14.77 -4.36
C THR A 30 6.54 -14.62 -2.85
N ASP A 31 7.70 -14.83 -2.24
CA ASP A 31 7.85 -14.75 -0.79
C ASP A 31 7.66 -13.33 -0.26
N ASP A 32 8.14 -12.32 -0.98
CA ASP A 32 7.94 -10.91 -0.60
C ASP A 32 6.48 -10.48 -0.80
N THR A 33 5.77 -11.01 -1.80
CA THR A 33 4.32 -10.77 -1.97
C THR A 33 3.53 -11.39 -0.84
N ASN A 34 3.83 -12.63 -0.44
CA ASN A 34 3.19 -13.27 0.72
C ASN A 34 3.39 -12.43 2.00
N LYS A 35 4.59 -11.91 2.22
CA LYS A 35 4.87 -10.99 3.35
C LYS A 35 4.07 -9.69 3.25
N ALA A 36 3.91 -9.13 2.03
CA ALA A 36 3.20 -7.88 1.82
C ALA A 36 1.73 -7.93 2.23
N VAL A 37 1.09 -9.11 2.11
CA VAL A 37 -0.31 -9.35 2.50
C VAL A 37 -0.46 -10.13 3.82
N ASN A 38 0.65 -10.42 4.52
CA ASN A 38 0.67 -11.26 5.72
C ASN A 38 0.05 -12.66 5.50
N ASP A 39 0.22 -13.23 4.31
CA ASP A 39 -0.28 -14.56 3.98
C ASP A 39 0.70 -15.65 4.45
N ILE A 40 0.48 -16.12 5.68
CA ILE A 40 1.33 -17.14 6.34
C ILE A 40 1.15 -18.52 5.65
N ASN A 41 -0.03 -18.78 5.08
CA ASN A 41 -0.38 -20.04 4.42
C ASN A 41 -0.17 -19.99 2.90
N GLY A 42 0.35 -18.90 2.38
CA GLY A 42 0.61 -18.73 0.95
C GLY A 42 1.65 -19.73 0.42
N THR A 43 1.47 -20.15 -0.81
CA THR A 43 2.47 -20.99 -1.49
C THR A 43 3.82 -20.29 -1.48
N SER A 44 4.86 -20.94 -0.93
CA SER A 44 6.22 -20.39 -0.94
C SER A 44 6.79 -20.31 -2.35
N GLY A 45 7.73 -19.39 -2.58
CA GLY A 45 8.34 -19.21 -3.89
C GLY A 45 9.01 -20.47 -4.43
N GLY A 46 9.66 -21.26 -3.57
CA GLY A 46 10.27 -22.52 -3.97
C GLY A 46 9.24 -23.54 -4.46
N ILE A 47 8.09 -23.67 -3.79
CA ILE A 47 7.00 -24.56 -4.20
C ILE A 47 6.37 -24.04 -5.50
N ALA A 48 6.19 -22.73 -5.64
CA ALA A 48 5.64 -22.14 -6.87
C ALA A 48 6.51 -22.45 -8.10
N VAL A 49 7.83 -22.37 -7.96
CA VAL A 49 8.78 -22.76 -9.01
C VAL A 49 8.69 -24.25 -9.32
N LEU A 50 8.69 -25.10 -8.29
CA LEU A 50 8.58 -26.55 -8.48
C LEU A 50 7.30 -26.91 -9.23
N LEU A 51 6.15 -26.35 -8.84
CA LEU A 51 4.88 -26.56 -9.52
C LEU A 51 4.91 -26.06 -10.97
N SER A 52 5.55 -24.93 -11.24
CA SER A 52 5.70 -24.39 -12.58
C SER A 52 6.51 -25.32 -13.49
N ILE A 53 7.58 -25.93 -12.95
CA ILE A 53 8.40 -26.90 -13.69
C ILE A 53 7.59 -28.20 -13.95
N VAL A 54 6.96 -28.76 -12.93
CA VAL A 54 6.20 -30.03 -13.03
C VAL A 54 5.01 -29.90 -13.99
N THR A 55 4.39 -28.72 -14.06
CA THR A 55 3.24 -28.46 -14.94
C THR A 55 3.63 -27.87 -16.29
N CYS A 56 4.94 -27.91 -16.66
CA CYS A 56 5.44 -27.33 -17.92
C CYS A 56 5.00 -25.87 -18.12
N GLY A 57 4.96 -25.07 -17.05
CA GLY A 57 4.63 -23.66 -17.11
C GLY A 57 3.16 -23.30 -16.88
N ILE A 58 2.22 -24.27 -16.94
CA ILE A 58 0.78 -24.01 -16.76
C ILE A 58 0.52 -23.36 -15.39
N TYR A 59 1.18 -23.86 -14.35
CA TYR A 59 1.07 -23.25 -13.02
C TYR A 59 1.60 -21.81 -12.98
N GLY A 60 2.59 -21.45 -13.81
CA GLY A 60 3.11 -20.09 -13.92
C GLY A 60 2.03 -19.07 -14.28
N ILE A 61 1.15 -19.40 -15.21
CA ILE A 61 0.02 -18.55 -15.63
C ILE A 61 -0.93 -18.30 -14.45
N TYR A 62 -1.31 -19.36 -13.73
CA TYR A 62 -2.12 -19.24 -12.51
C TYR A 62 -1.42 -18.44 -11.42
N TRP A 63 -0.10 -18.69 -11.24
CA TRP A 63 0.72 -17.98 -10.29
C TRP A 63 0.77 -16.47 -10.59
N ALA A 64 0.98 -16.08 -11.85
CA ALA A 64 1.01 -14.68 -12.27
C ALA A 64 -0.29 -13.94 -11.93
N TYR A 65 -1.45 -14.59 -12.19
CA TYR A 65 -2.76 -14.08 -11.81
C TYR A 65 -2.86 -13.87 -10.29
N LYS A 66 -2.49 -14.89 -9.51
CA LYS A 66 -2.58 -14.84 -8.04
C LYS A 66 -1.61 -13.82 -7.42
N GLN A 67 -0.43 -13.65 -7.99
CA GLN A 67 0.50 -12.61 -7.54
C GLN A 67 -0.06 -11.21 -7.79
N GLY A 68 -0.69 -10.99 -8.94
CA GLY A 68 -1.35 -9.73 -9.25
C GLY A 68 -2.46 -9.40 -8.26
N GLU A 69 -3.33 -10.37 -7.95
CA GLU A 69 -4.40 -10.22 -6.96
C GLU A 69 -3.84 -9.86 -5.57
N LYS A 70 -2.80 -10.57 -5.12
CA LYS A 70 -2.14 -10.30 -3.84
C LYS A 70 -1.48 -8.91 -3.81
N LEU A 71 -0.82 -8.51 -4.89
CA LEU A 71 -0.16 -7.20 -4.97
C LEU A 71 -1.17 -6.05 -5.00
N ASP A 72 -2.28 -6.21 -5.71
CA ASP A 72 -3.36 -5.22 -5.67
C ASP A 72 -3.94 -5.09 -4.25
N ASN A 73 -4.15 -6.23 -3.57
CA ASN A 73 -4.61 -6.25 -2.19
C ASN A 73 -3.59 -5.59 -1.24
N ALA A 74 -2.31 -5.92 -1.37
CA ALA A 74 -1.23 -5.31 -0.58
C ALA A 74 -1.14 -3.79 -0.75
N LYS A 75 -1.35 -3.28 -1.96
CA LYS A 75 -1.40 -1.85 -2.26
C LYS A 75 -2.65 -1.20 -1.66
N ASN A 76 -3.83 -1.83 -1.87
CA ASN A 76 -5.10 -1.32 -1.34
C ASN A 76 -5.08 -1.20 0.19
N MET A 77 -4.48 -2.17 0.91
CA MET A 77 -4.29 -2.12 2.36
C MET A 77 -3.47 -0.92 2.82
N ARG A 78 -2.67 -0.32 1.94
CA ARG A 78 -1.80 0.84 2.18
C ARG A 78 -2.30 2.14 1.56
N GLY A 79 -3.49 2.12 0.94
CA GLY A 79 -4.00 3.29 0.21
C GLY A 79 -3.23 3.64 -1.07
N ILE A 80 -2.39 2.71 -1.58
CA ILE A 80 -1.68 2.88 -2.85
C ILE A 80 -2.64 2.51 -3.99
N PRO A 81 -2.86 3.39 -4.98
CA PRO A 81 -3.75 3.09 -6.11
C PRO A 81 -3.31 1.83 -6.84
N SER A 82 -4.24 0.93 -7.08
CA SER A 82 -3.99 -0.31 -7.81
C SER A 82 -5.29 -0.84 -8.42
N SER A 83 -5.20 -1.39 -9.63
CA SER A 83 -6.34 -2.02 -10.28
C SER A 83 -5.90 -3.03 -11.32
N ASN A 84 -6.54 -4.21 -11.28
CA ASN A 84 -6.46 -5.24 -12.33
C ASN A 84 -5.03 -5.72 -12.68
N SER A 85 -4.07 -5.65 -11.75
CA SER A 85 -2.71 -6.18 -11.97
C SER A 85 -2.71 -7.68 -12.24
N ASN A 86 -3.69 -8.40 -11.69
CA ASN A 86 -3.90 -9.83 -11.91
C ASN A 86 -4.13 -10.17 -13.40
N ILE A 87 -4.99 -9.41 -14.08
CA ILE A 87 -5.27 -9.60 -15.52
C ILE A 87 -4.05 -9.20 -16.35
N LEU A 88 -3.39 -8.10 -16.00
CA LEU A 88 -2.19 -7.64 -16.69
C LEU A 88 -1.08 -8.70 -16.66
N TYR A 89 -0.76 -9.24 -15.49
CA TYR A 89 0.30 -10.23 -15.35
C TYR A 89 -0.06 -11.55 -16.01
N LEU A 90 -1.34 -11.97 -15.93
CA LEU A 90 -1.85 -13.14 -16.64
C LEU A 90 -1.63 -13.01 -18.15
N VAL A 91 -2.02 -11.89 -18.75
CA VAL A 91 -1.89 -11.67 -20.19
C VAL A 91 -0.43 -11.64 -20.62
N LEU A 92 0.44 -10.97 -19.85
CA LEU A 92 1.88 -10.92 -20.12
C LEU A 92 2.49 -12.33 -20.09
N ASP A 93 2.09 -13.16 -19.14
CA ASP A 93 2.62 -14.51 -19.00
C ASP A 93 2.15 -15.42 -20.14
N ILE A 94 0.89 -15.34 -20.56
CA ILE A 94 0.35 -16.04 -21.74
C ILE A 94 1.09 -15.64 -23.03
N LEU A 95 1.48 -14.36 -23.15
CA LEU A 95 2.26 -13.86 -24.30
C LEU A 95 3.75 -14.25 -24.25
N GLY A 96 4.19 -14.97 -23.22
CA GLY A 96 5.59 -15.34 -23.04
C GLY A 96 6.47 -14.19 -22.51
N LEU A 97 5.86 -13.12 -22.01
CA LEU A 97 6.53 -11.94 -21.48
C LEU A 97 6.70 -12.01 -19.95
N SER A 98 6.93 -13.19 -19.39
CA SER A 98 7.04 -13.45 -17.94
C SER A 98 8.08 -12.57 -17.27
N ILE A 99 9.20 -12.24 -17.92
CA ILE A 99 10.22 -11.33 -17.39
C ILE A 99 9.63 -9.95 -17.13
N ILE A 100 8.79 -9.45 -18.03
CA ILE A 100 8.12 -8.15 -17.88
C ILE A 100 7.09 -8.22 -16.74
N ALA A 101 6.33 -9.31 -16.65
CA ALA A 101 5.39 -9.51 -15.56
C ALA A 101 6.09 -9.47 -14.20
N ILE A 102 7.19 -10.23 -14.02
CA ILE A 102 7.97 -10.24 -12.78
C ILE A 102 8.60 -8.86 -12.48
N ALA A 103 9.05 -8.14 -13.51
CA ALA A 103 9.59 -6.78 -13.37
C ALA A 103 8.53 -5.79 -12.83
N LEU A 104 7.29 -5.86 -13.32
CA LEU A 104 6.17 -5.04 -12.84
C LEU A 104 5.72 -5.45 -11.43
N MET A 105 5.77 -6.75 -11.10
CA MET A 105 5.54 -7.24 -9.74
C MET A 105 6.59 -6.68 -8.78
N GLN A 106 7.86 -6.68 -9.18
CA GLN A 106 8.95 -6.10 -8.39
C GLN A 106 8.79 -4.59 -8.20
N ASP A 107 8.34 -3.86 -9.23
CA ASP A 107 8.04 -2.43 -9.10
C ASP A 107 6.93 -2.19 -8.06
N SER A 108 5.91 -3.02 -8.07
CA SER A 108 4.84 -2.97 -7.07
C SER A 108 5.37 -3.23 -5.66
N LEU A 109 6.25 -4.23 -5.48
CA LEU A 109 6.89 -4.53 -4.19
C LEU A 109 7.82 -3.40 -3.74
N ASN A 110 8.56 -2.78 -4.66
CA ASN A 110 9.40 -1.63 -4.34
C ASN A 110 8.57 -0.45 -3.82
N LYS A 111 7.42 -0.16 -4.45
CA LYS A 111 6.48 0.89 -3.99
C LYS A 111 5.88 0.58 -2.61
N ILE A 112 5.52 -0.68 -2.36
CA ILE A 112 5.05 -1.14 -1.06
C ILE A 112 6.15 -0.97 0.00
N SER A 113 7.39 -1.36 -0.32
CA SER A 113 8.54 -1.21 0.58
C SER A 113 8.83 0.26 0.90
N ASP A 114 8.72 1.16 -0.10
CA ASP A 114 8.90 2.60 0.12
C ASP A 114 7.84 3.16 1.06
N TYR A 115 6.59 2.79 0.86
CA TYR A 115 5.49 3.18 1.72
C TYR A 115 5.69 2.70 3.16
N ASP A 116 6.03 1.41 3.34
CA ASP A 116 6.25 0.81 4.65
C ASP A 116 7.45 1.46 5.38
N ASN A 117 8.53 1.77 4.65
CA ASN A 117 9.69 2.45 5.22
C ASN A 117 9.38 3.90 5.62
N PHE A 118 8.62 4.62 4.79
CA PHE A 118 8.22 6.00 5.10
C PHE A 118 7.33 6.07 6.35
N ASN A 119 6.32 5.21 6.44
CA ASN A 119 5.41 5.19 7.57
C ASN A 119 6.05 4.58 8.82
N GLY A 120 6.93 3.58 8.69
CA GLY A 120 7.68 3.01 9.78
C GLY A 120 8.64 4.02 10.45
N ASN A 121 9.34 4.83 9.66
CA ASN A 121 10.24 5.87 10.18
C ASN A 121 9.49 7.05 10.82
N ASN A 122 8.32 7.42 10.29
CA ASN A 122 7.49 8.48 10.89
C ASN A 122 6.82 8.01 12.20
N GLY A 123 6.58 6.71 12.36
CA GLY A 123 6.03 6.15 13.60
C GLY A 123 6.97 6.27 14.80
N TYR A 124 8.28 6.20 14.60
CA TYR A 124 9.26 6.34 15.68
C TYR A 124 9.56 7.79 16.07
N ASN A 125 9.40 8.76 15.17
CA ASN A 125 9.61 10.19 15.47
C ASN A 125 8.39 10.89 16.05
N ASN A 126 7.19 10.31 15.97
CA ASN A 126 5.96 10.92 16.52
C ASN A 126 5.58 10.41 17.91
N GLY A 127 6.38 9.54 18.53
CA GLY A 127 6.08 8.97 19.84
C GLY A 127 6.20 9.95 21.01
N TYR A 128 6.76 11.15 20.83
CA TYR A 128 6.98 12.13 21.92
C TYR A 128 6.43 13.54 21.66
N ASN A 129 5.81 13.80 20.51
CA ASN A 129 5.33 15.16 20.22
C ASN A 129 4.06 15.18 19.37
N ASN A 130 3.03 14.46 19.69
CA ASN A 130 1.67 14.88 19.33
C ASN A 130 0.62 13.85 19.77
N GLY A 131 0.13 14.02 20.95
CA GLY A 131 -1.12 13.38 21.36
C GLY A 131 -2.36 13.88 20.63
N TYR A 132 -2.29 14.79 19.65
CA TYR A 132 -3.48 15.36 19.01
C TYR A 132 -3.21 15.97 17.62
N ASN A 133 -2.58 15.27 16.69
CA ASN A 133 -2.67 15.71 15.30
C ASN A 133 -2.63 14.51 14.34
N ASN A 134 -3.78 13.82 14.24
CA ASN A 134 -4.01 12.81 13.22
C ASN A 134 -4.47 13.51 11.94
N GLY A 135 -3.56 14.26 11.30
CA GLY A 135 -3.73 14.76 9.95
C GLY A 135 -2.86 13.92 9.00
N TYR A 136 -3.46 13.03 8.25
CA TYR A 136 -2.78 12.32 7.18
C TYR A 136 -2.33 13.32 6.13
N ASN A 137 -1.08 13.74 6.22
CA ASN A 137 -0.43 14.54 5.19
C ASN A 137 0.20 13.59 4.16
N ASN A 138 -0.58 13.15 3.18
CA ASN A 138 -0.08 12.42 2.02
C ASN A 138 0.49 13.44 1.02
N GLY A 139 1.66 14.00 1.32
CA GLY A 139 2.41 14.84 0.41
C GLY A 139 3.26 13.99 -0.53
N TYR A 140 2.87 13.86 -1.78
CA TYR A 140 3.80 13.44 -2.83
C TYR A 140 4.72 14.60 -3.15
N THR A 141 5.97 14.55 -2.71
CA THR A 141 6.99 15.47 -3.19
C THR A 141 7.43 15.04 -4.58
N ASN A 142 6.98 15.78 -5.59
CA ASN A 142 7.53 15.70 -6.93
C ASN A 142 8.94 16.34 -6.92
N GLN A 143 9.88 15.81 -7.71
CA GLN A 143 11.26 16.31 -7.81
C GLN A 143 11.39 17.80 -8.19
N ASN A 144 10.29 18.50 -8.45
CA ASN A 144 10.26 19.93 -8.77
C ASN A 144 9.74 20.83 -7.62
N GLY A 145 9.68 20.36 -6.38
CA GLY A 145 9.43 21.22 -5.21
C GLY A 145 8.02 21.80 -5.10
N GLN A 146 7.03 21.31 -5.82
CA GLN A 146 5.63 21.72 -5.63
C GLN A 146 4.85 20.58 -4.97
N GLY A 147 4.56 20.72 -3.69
CA GLY A 147 3.75 19.78 -2.91
C GLY A 147 2.26 20.03 -3.16
N TYR A 148 1.54 19.00 -3.56
CA TYR A 148 0.07 19.01 -3.56
C TYR A 148 -0.44 18.45 -2.24
N ASN A 149 -1.07 19.29 -1.44
CA ASN A 149 -1.76 18.91 -0.20
C ASN A 149 -3.18 18.41 -0.56
N ASN A 150 -3.39 17.11 -0.60
CA ASN A 150 -4.74 16.54 -0.64
C ASN A 150 -5.24 16.35 0.80
N VAL A 151 -6.05 17.27 1.28
CA VAL A 151 -6.78 17.14 2.54
C VAL A 151 -8.03 16.28 2.27
N HIS A 152 -7.97 15.00 2.60
CA HIS A 152 -9.17 14.17 2.71
C HIS A 152 -9.77 14.41 4.11
N GLN A 153 -10.81 15.23 4.18
CA GLN A 153 -11.64 15.32 5.39
C GLN A 153 -12.50 14.06 5.50
N ASN A 154 -12.09 13.13 6.33
CA ASN A 154 -12.97 12.06 6.77
C ASN A 154 -13.76 12.56 7.98
N ASN A 155 -15.01 12.95 7.72
CA ASN A 155 -15.96 13.45 8.73
C ASN A 155 -16.49 12.28 9.56
N THR A 156 -15.74 11.82 10.56
CA THR A 156 -16.26 11.01 11.66
C THR A 156 -16.26 11.87 12.91
N GLY A 157 -17.47 12.35 13.22
CA GLY A 157 -17.90 13.21 14.31
C GLY A 157 -17.11 13.18 15.63
N TYR A 158 -16.06 14.00 15.71
CA TYR A 158 -15.59 14.58 16.95
C TYR A 158 -15.19 16.02 16.67
N ASN A 159 -15.80 16.97 17.37
CA ASN A 159 -15.54 18.41 17.29
C ASN A 159 -14.05 18.72 17.58
N GLY A 160 -13.24 18.83 16.53
CA GLY A 160 -11.88 19.31 16.59
C GLY A 160 -11.82 20.80 16.22
N VAL A 161 -11.26 21.62 17.07
CA VAL A 161 -11.03 23.05 16.85
C VAL A 161 -10.07 23.25 15.69
N ASN A 162 -10.49 24.01 14.67
CA ASN A 162 -9.68 24.30 13.47
C ASN A 162 -8.76 25.50 13.76
N TYR A 163 -7.45 25.25 13.91
CA TYR A 163 -6.45 26.32 14.01
C TYR A 163 -6.02 26.74 12.61
N ASN A 164 -6.54 27.85 12.14
CA ASN A 164 -6.00 28.53 10.97
C ASN A 164 -4.87 29.48 11.43
N GLY A 165 -3.68 29.37 10.85
CA GLY A 165 -2.44 30.02 11.27
C GLY A 165 -2.37 31.55 11.20
N ASN A 166 -3.47 32.27 11.40
CA ASN A 166 -3.55 33.72 11.50
C ASN A 166 -4.18 34.18 12.84
N GLY A 167 -3.76 33.64 13.94
CA GLY A 167 -3.85 34.30 15.27
C GLY A 167 -5.16 34.98 15.66
N GLN A 168 -6.32 34.50 15.25
CA GLN A 168 -7.60 34.94 15.80
C GLN A 168 -8.37 33.75 16.39
N ASP A 169 -8.51 33.78 17.68
CA ASP A 169 -9.19 32.81 18.52
C ASP A 169 -10.72 32.91 18.29
N ASN A 170 -11.31 31.89 17.68
CA ASN A 170 -12.77 31.78 17.47
C ASN A 170 -13.42 30.94 18.59
N SER A 171 -13.07 31.19 19.83
CA SER A 171 -13.60 30.46 21.00
C SER A 171 -14.98 30.97 21.51
N GLN A 172 -15.74 31.76 20.73
CA GLN A 172 -17.03 32.29 21.20
C GLN A 172 -18.30 31.73 20.53
N ALA A 173 -18.23 30.71 19.70
CA ALA A 173 -19.46 30.28 18.95
C ALA A 173 -20.20 29.03 19.49
N ASN A 174 -19.90 28.50 20.65
CA ASN A 174 -20.49 27.21 21.03
C ASN A 174 -21.04 27.09 22.47
N TYR A 175 -21.41 28.20 23.11
CA TYR A 175 -22.04 28.14 24.45
C TYR A 175 -23.56 28.30 24.47
N ASN A 176 -24.24 28.43 23.31
CA ASN A 176 -25.70 28.77 23.31
C ASN A 176 -26.63 27.65 22.84
N ASN A 177 -26.19 26.39 22.70
CA ASN A 177 -27.11 25.33 22.22
C ASN A 177 -27.36 24.21 23.21
N ASN A 178 -27.03 24.38 24.51
CA ASN A 178 -27.24 23.34 25.53
C ASN A 178 -28.16 23.76 26.70
N GLN A 179 -28.88 24.90 26.59
CA GLN A 179 -29.82 25.29 27.64
C GLN A 179 -31.31 25.24 27.25
N ASN A 180 -31.66 24.74 26.04
CA ASN A 180 -33.07 24.73 25.63
C ASN A 180 -33.75 23.36 25.63
N ASN A 181 -33.12 22.31 26.19
CA ASN A 181 -33.72 20.97 26.22
C ASN A 181 -34.06 20.44 27.64
N ASN A 182 -34.10 21.31 28.68
CA ASN A 182 -34.40 20.84 30.04
C ASN A 182 -35.53 21.56 30.72
N GLN A 183 -36.49 22.15 29.98
CA GLN A 183 -37.68 22.78 30.58
C GLN A 183 -39.02 22.32 30.03
N ASN A 184 -39.17 21.11 29.50
CA ASN A 184 -40.48 20.62 29.06
C ASN A 184 -40.84 19.22 29.59
N ASN A 185 -40.55 18.92 30.84
CA ASN A 185 -41.10 17.71 31.48
C ASN A 185 -41.39 17.92 32.97
N ASN A 186 -42.19 18.95 33.34
CA ASN A 186 -42.90 18.96 34.61
C ASN A 186 -44.21 19.73 34.43
N GLY A 187 -45.33 19.03 34.29
CA GLY A 187 -46.67 19.57 34.40
C GLY A 187 -47.67 18.84 33.52
N GLN A 188 -48.19 17.74 33.99
CA GLN A 188 -49.63 17.50 34.15
C GLN A 188 -49.86 16.14 34.80
N MET A 189 -50.63 16.24 35.85
CA MET A 189 -51.24 15.17 36.62
C MET A 189 -51.88 14.09 35.77
#